data_280094f922ac40cf8868ad29e24692b9
#
_entry.id   280094f922ac40cf8868ad29e24692b9
#
_cell.length_a   1.000
_cell.length_b   1.000
_cell.length_c   1.000
_cell.angle_alpha   90.00
_cell.angle_beta   90.00
_cell.angle_gamma   90.00
#
_symmetry.space_group_name_H-M   'P 1'
#
loop_
_entity.id
_entity.type
_entity.pdbx_description
1 polymer ?
#
loop_
_entity_poly.entity_id
_entity_poly.type
_entity_poly.pdbx_seq_one_letter_code
_entity_poly.pdbx_strand_id
1 'polypeptide(L)'
;EHLHAWNPQYWADLLDFWELAGRLQAAPRAHNAYLREAYVSPGKGSVRVTMDRDVRIGPEFGYDLGTQLDNGVQVFTDFVVLELKFTERMPAWMIEMVRGFDLKSTGAAKYVRGVELLGHRKVARRRSGFEWGHAVTSTATSVSWLDAAADLHASIGPNRT
;
A
#
# COMPACT_ATOMS: atom_id res chain seq x y z
N GLU A 1 -3.59 -16.73 4.02
CA GLU A 1 -4.85 -16.08 4.44
C GLU A 1 -5.69 -15.94 3.19
N HIS A 2 -6.74 -16.74 3.10
CA HIS A 2 -7.68 -16.68 1.99
C HIS A 2 -8.42 -15.34 2.08
N LEU A 3 -8.29 -14.52 1.05
CA LEU A 3 -9.21 -13.42 0.80
C LEU A 3 -10.62 -14.02 0.89
N HIS A 4 -11.41 -13.60 1.86
CA HIS A 4 -12.81 -14.02 1.95
C HIS A 4 -13.53 -13.47 0.72
N ALA A 5 -13.64 -14.29 -0.31
CA ALA A 5 -14.14 -13.95 -1.66
C ALA A 5 -15.58 -13.40 -1.67
N TRP A 6 -16.25 -13.34 -0.51
CA TRP A 6 -17.68 -13.06 -0.38
C TRP A 6 -18.03 -11.87 0.51
N ASN A 7 -17.08 -10.98 0.81
CA ASN A 7 -17.45 -9.75 1.50
C ASN A 7 -17.79 -8.66 0.47
N PRO A 8 -19.07 -8.24 0.35
CA PRO A 8 -19.49 -7.21 -0.59
C PRO A 8 -18.71 -5.90 -0.46
N GLN A 9 -18.28 -5.56 0.76
CA GLN A 9 -17.51 -4.35 1.01
C GLN A 9 -16.13 -4.38 0.33
N TYR A 10 -15.46 -5.53 0.31
CA TYR A 10 -14.16 -5.64 -0.37
C TYR A 10 -14.28 -5.44 -1.88
N TRP A 11 -15.39 -5.87 -2.47
CA TRP A 11 -15.64 -5.64 -3.88
C TRP A 11 -15.95 -4.18 -4.17
N ALA A 12 -16.76 -3.53 -3.32
CA ALA A 12 -17.03 -2.10 -3.43
C ALA A 12 -15.73 -1.29 -3.34
N ASP A 13 -14.90 -1.55 -2.33
CA ASP A 13 -13.61 -0.88 -2.14
C ASP A 13 -12.66 -1.10 -3.34
N LEU A 14 -12.68 -2.30 -3.94
CA LEU A 14 -11.89 -2.61 -5.12
C LEU A 14 -12.37 -1.84 -6.35
N LEU A 15 -13.68 -1.75 -6.55
CA LEU A 15 -14.28 -0.98 -7.65
C LEU A 15 -13.97 0.51 -7.52
N ASP A 16 -14.12 1.06 -6.31
CA ASP A 16 -13.78 2.46 -6.02
C ASP A 16 -12.30 2.75 -6.29
N PHE A 17 -11.42 1.84 -5.86
CA PHE A 17 -9.99 1.92 -6.17
C PHE A 17 -9.73 1.90 -7.67
N TRP A 18 -10.39 1.00 -8.40
CA TRP A 18 -10.22 0.85 -9.83
C TRP A 18 -10.69 2.09 -10.60
N GLU A 19 -11.85 2.63 -10.24
CA GLU A 19 -12.38 3.85 -10.82
C GLU A 19 -11.43 5.02 -10.57
N LEU A 20 -10.99 5.21 -9.32
CA LEU A 20 -10.07 6.27 -8.95
C LEU A 20 -8.74 6.13 -9.72
N ALA A 21 -8.18 4.93 -9.78
CA ALA A 21 -6.94 4.66 -10.49
C ALA A 21 -7.07 4.97 -11.98
N GLY A 22 -8.20 4.61 -12.61
CA GLY A 22 -8.51 4.93 -14.00
C GLY A 22 -8.65 6.42 -14.25
N ARG A 23 -9.38 7.13 -13.40
CA ARG A 23 -9.56 8.60 -13.49
C ARG A 23 -8.23 9.35 -13.36
N LEU A 24 -7.37 8.91 -12.46
CA LEU A 24 -6.05 9.52 -12.24
C LEU A 24 -5.01 9.02 -13.23
N GLN A 25 -5.34 8.04 -14.08
CA GLN A 25 -4.37 7.32 -14.90
C GLN A 25 -3.17 6.86 -14.05
N ALA A 26 -3.47 6.39 -12.84
CA ALA A 26 -2.45 5.94 -11.91
C ALA A 26 -1.70 4.74 -12.49
N ALA A 27 -0.40 4.67 -12.25
CA ALA A 27 0.45 3.57 -12.67
C ALA A 27 1.58 3.39 -11.65
N PRO A 28 2.16 2.21 -11.51
CA PRO A 28 3.34 2.01 -10.70
C PRO A 28 4.46 2.97 -11.11
N ARG A 29 5.15 3.53 -10.12
CA ARG A 29 6.22 4.50 -10.34
C ARG A 29 7.47 4.17 -9.57
N ALA A 30 7.30 3.62 -8.38
CA ALA A 30 8.40 3.25 -7.53
C ALA A 30 8.01 2.08 -6.64
N HIS A 31 8.96 1.22 -6.38
CA HIS A 31 8.87 0.11 -5.45
C HIS A 31 9.60 0.48 -4.16
N ASN A 32 8.92 0.34 -3.02
CA ASN A 32 9.51 0.45 -1.71
C ASN A 32 9.67 -0.94 -1.09
N ALA A 33 10.87 -1.27 -0.66
CA ALA A 33 11.17 -2.46 0.12
C ALA A 33 11.76 -2.07 1.48
N TYR A 34 11.42 -2.79 2.53
CA TYR A 34 11.95 -2.58 3.88
C TYR A 34 11.75 -3.81 4.75
N LEU A 35 12.55 -3.92 5.79
CA LEU A 35 12.38 -4.94 6.82
C LEU A 35 11.49 -4.39 7.93
N ARG A 36 10.40 -5.11 8.25
CA ARG A 36 9.42 -4.69 9.26
C ARG A 36 9.32 -5.67 10.41
N GLU A 37 9.41 -5.15 11.60
CA GLU A 37 8.91 -5.81 12.81
C GLU A 37 7.57 -5.19 13.19
N ALA A 38 6.57 -6.02 13.49
CA ALA A 38 5.24 -5.55 13.81
C ALA A 38 4.70 -6.26 15.06
N TYR A 39 4.21 -5.46 16.00
CA TYR A 39 3.60 -5.90 17.23
C TYR A 39 2.18 -5.36 17.31
N VAL A 40 1.24 -6.22 17.66
CA VAL A 40 -0.18 -5.87 17.76
C VAL A 40 -0.68 -6.28 19.15
N SER A 41 -1.47 -5.42 19.78
CA SER A 41 -2.05 -5.76 21.08
C SER A 41 -2.99 -6.96 20.97
N PRO A 42 -3.02 -7.85 21.96
CA PRO A 42 -4.01 -8.93 22.03
C PRO A 42 -5.44 -8.39 21.97
N GLY A 43 -6.37 -9.19 21.43
CA GLY A 43 -7.77 -8.86 21.34
C GLY A 43 -8.12 -8.04 20.09
N LYS A 44 -8.71 -6.86 20.26
CA LYS A 44 -9.24 -6.06 19.16
C LYS A 44 -8.20 -5.42 18.22
N GLY A 45 -6.91 -5.66 18.46
CA GLY A 45 -5.86 -5.05 17.62
C GLY A 45 -5.84 -3.52 17.68
N SER A 46 -6.33 -2.92 18.78
CA SER A 46 -6.48 -1.48 18.93
C SER A 46 -5.16 -0.69 18.96
N VAL A 47 -4.05 -1.39 19.16
CA VAL A 47 -2.71 -0.81 19.18
C VAL A 47 -1.78 -1.63 18.30
N ARG A 48 -1.02 -0.93 17.46
CA ARG A 48 0.03 -1.52 16.64
C ARG A 48 1.30 -0.68 16.75
N VAL A 49 2.42 -1.35 16.93
CA VAL A 49 3.76 -0.77 16.87
C VAL A 49 4.50 -1.44 15.72
N THR A 50 5.05 -0.67 14.81
CA THR A 50 5.92 -1.20 13.76
C THR A 50 7.26 -0.49 13.75
N MET A 51 8.31 -1.25 13.45
CA MET A 51 9.67 -0.74 13.25
C MET A 51 10.12 -1.13 11.85
N ASP A 52 10.36 -0.13 11.01
CA ASP A 52 10.84 -0.32 9.65
C ASP A 52 12.30 0.08 9.55
N ARG A 53 13.11 -0.82 9.04
CA ARG A 53 14.54 -0.61 8.80
C ARG A 53 14.93 -1.00 7.38
N ASP A 54 16.10 -0.56 6.95
CA ASP A 54 16.63 -0.79 5.60
C ASP A 54 15.59 -0.42 4.52
N VAL A 55 14.99 0.76 4.67
CA VAL A 55 14.01 1.26 3.72
C VAL A 55 14.70 1.65 2.43
N ARG A 56 14.36 0.99 1.34
CA ARG A 56 14.90 1.22 0.00
C ARG A 56 13.81 1.57 -0.98
N ILE A 57 14.14 2.34 -1.99
CA ILE A 57 13.25 2.69 -3.08
C ILE A 57 13.97 2.58 -4.42
N GLY A 58 13.29 2.07 -5.41
CA GLY A 58 13.75 2.02 -6.80
C GLY A 58 12.63 2.40 -7.77
N PRO A 59 12.95 2.85 -8.99
CA PRO A 59 11.95 3.05 -10.01
C PRO A 59 11.30 1.71 -10.36
N GLU A 60 9.98 1.67 -10.44
CA GLU A 60 9.22 0.50 -10.85
C GLU A 60 8.04 0.94 -11.72
N PHE A 61 7.90 0.33 -12.88
CA PHE A 61 6.88 0.68 -13.86
C PHE A 61 6.00 -0.52 -14.23
N GLY A 62 6.21 -1.64 -13.57
CA GLY A 62 5.43 -2.87 -13.67
C GLY A 62 4.79 -3.22 -12.33
N TYR A 63 4.52 -4.50 -12.16
CA TYR A 63 3.94 -5.05 -10.93
C TYR A 63 4.89 -6.07 -10.27
N ASP A 64 6.18 -5.92 -10.47
CA ASP A 64 7.15 -6.72 -9.73
C ASP A 64 7.17 -6.25 -8.28
N LEU A 65 6.58 -7.04 -7.41
CA LEU A 65 6.49 -6.81 -5.97
C LEU A 65 7.46 -7.72 -5.22
N GLY A 66 8.61 -7.99 -5.79
CA GLY A 66 9.67 -8.74 -5.12
C GLY A 66 10.03 -8.11 -3.77
N THR A 67 10.39 -8.94 -2.79
CA THR A 67 10.75 -8.47 -1.44
C THR A 67 12.15 -7.89 -1.37
N GLN A 68 12.96 -8.12 -2.40
CA GLN A 68 14.34 -7.63 -2.48
C GLN A 68 14.44 -6.54 -3.55
N LEU A 69 15.17 -5.50 -3.20
CA LEU A 69 15.43 -4.36 -4.08
C LEU A 69 16.93 -4.04 -4.03
N ASP A 70 17.72 -4.83 -4.76
CA ASP A 70 19.18 -4.80 -4.69
C ASP A 70 19.79 -3.47 -5.11
N ASN A 71 19.18 -2.81 -6.09
CA ASN A 71 19.64 -1.52 -6.63
C ASN A 71 18.82 -0.32 -6.07
N GLY A 72 18.10 -0.51 -4.98
CA GLY A 72 17.32 0.56 -4.37
C GLY A 72 18.19 1.59 -3.64
N VAL A 73 17.78 2.85 -3.74
CA VAL A 73 18.35 3.93 -2.94
C VAL A 73 17.84 3.80 -1.51
N GLN A 74 18.74 3.85 -0.54
CA GLN A 74 18.37 3.80 0.87
C GLN A 74 17.75 5.14 1.30
N VAL A 75 16.59 5.09 1.92
CA VAL A 75 15.79 6.30 2.23
C VAL A 75 16.11 6.85 3.61
N PHE A 76 16.26 5.98 4.60
CA PHE A 76 16.58 6.33 5.98
C PHE A 76 17.82 5.54 6.41
N THR A 77 19.01 6.11 6.16
CA THR A 77 20.29 5.40 6.31
C THR A 77 20.61 5.06 7.75
N ASP A 78 20.32 6.00 8.67
CA ASP A 78 20.73 5.90 10.08
C ASP A 78 19.55 5.83 11.05
N PHE A 79 18.36 5.55 10.52
CA PHE A 79 17.14 5.58 11.32
C PHE A 79 16.30 4.32 11.15
N VAL A 80 15.67 3.91 12.23
CA VAL A 80 14.54 3.00 12.24
C VAL A 80 13.27 3.86 12.30
N VAL A 81 12.35 3.63 11.38
CA VAL A 81 11.05 4.32 11.40
C VAL A 81 10.13 3.59 12.36
N LEU A 82 9.87 4.19 13.51
CA LEU A 82 8.89 3.72 14.48
C LEU A 82 7.53 4.33 14.15
N GLU A 83 6.53 3.48 13.92
CA GLU A 83 5.16 3.88 13.69
C GLU A 83 4.27 3.35 14.82
N LEU A 84 3.55 4.25 15.47
CA LEU A 84 2.64 3.97 16.57
C LEU A 84 1.21 4.21 16.10
N LYS A 85 0.39 3.16 16.05
CA LYS A 85 -1.03 3.24 15.70
C LYS A 85 -1.91 2.84 16.86
N PHE A 86 -2.96 3.62 17.11
CA PHE A 86 -3.97 3.36 18.12
C PHE A 86 -5.33 3.90 17.66
N THR A 87 -6.42 3.26 18.08
CA THR A 87 -7.76 3.58 17.56
C THR A 87 -8.46 4.71 18.31
N GLU A 88 -8.33 4.78 19.61
CA GLU A 88 -9.06 5.78 20.43
C GLU A 88 -8.09 6.76 21.08
N ARG A 89 -7.33 6.30 22.03
CA ARG A 89 -6.40 7.09 22.81
C ARG A 89 -5.08 6.34 22.97
N MET A 90 -3.99 7.10 22.89
CA MET A 90 -2.66 6.53 23.12
C MET A 90 -2.59 5.92 24.53
N PRO A 91 -2.23 4.64 24.65
CA PRO A 91 -2.08 3.99 25.95
C PRO A 91 -0.99 4.63 26.81
N ALA A 92 -1.14 4.57 28.13
CA ALA A 92 -0.19 5.16 29.08
C ALA A 92 1.25 4.65 28.86
N TRP A 93 1.43 3.35 28.70
CA TRP A 93 2.75 2.75 28.45
C TRP A 93 3.41 3.28 27.17
N MET A 94 2.62 3.59 26.13
CA MET A 94 3.14 4.14 24.88
C MET A 94 3.57 5.60 25.07
N ILE A 95 2.83 6.36 25.88
CA ILE A 95 3.21 7.74 26.28
C ILE A 95 4.53 7.71 27.08
N GLU A 96 4.65 6.78 28.01
CA GLU A 96 5.87 6.59 28.81
C GLU A 96 7.06 6.21 27.93
N MET A 97 6.86 5.31 26.97
CA MET A 97 7.88 4.94 25.99
C MET A 97 8.34 6.14 25.15
N VAL A 98 7.40 6.90 24.60
CA VAL A 98 7.71 8.11 23.80
C VAL A 98 8.51 9.12 24.61
N ARG A 99 8.14 9.35 25.88
CA ARG A 99 8.85 10.26 26.79
C ARG A 99 10.20 9.70 27.21
N GLY A 100 10.26 8.43 27.58
CA GLY A 100 11.48 7.80 28.08
C GLY A 100 12.61 7.76 27.05
N PHE A 101 12.26 7.66 25.77
CA PHE A 101 13.22 7.69 24.66
C PHE A 101 13.33 9.06 23.98
N ASP A 102 12.71 10.10 24.51
CA ASP A 102 12.64 11.45 23.91
C ASP A 102 12.26 11.42 22.42
N LEU A 103 11.29 10.58 22.06
CA LEU A 103 10.89 10.43 20.68
C LEU A 103 10.09 11.63 20.21
N LYS A 104 10.46 12.16 19.05
CA LYS A 104 9.76 13.27 18.41
C LYS A 104 9.00 12.78 17.20
N SER A 105 7.73 13.19 17.10
CA SER A 105 6.93 12.89 15.91
C SER A 105 7.49 13.64 14.71
N THR A 106 7.82 12.89 13.66
CA THR A 106 8.29 13.45 12.39
C THR A 106 7.53 12.80 11.23
N GLY A 107 7.48 13.49 10.09
CA GLY A 107 6.93 12.90 8.87
C GLY A 107 7.89 11.83 8.32
N ALA A 108 7.46 10.57 8.31
CA ALA A 108 8.21 9.46 7.71
C ALA A 108 7.53 8.94 6.45
N ALA A 109 7.21 9.84 5.53
CA ALA A 109 6.59 9.50 4.24
C ALA A 109 7.63 8.81 3.33
N LYS A 110 7.80 7.50 3.51
CA LYS A 110 8.79 6.66 2.82
C LYS A 110 8.80 6.88 1.31
N TYR A 111 7.61 6.87 0.70
CA TYR A 111 7.48 7.06 -0.75
C TYR A 111 7.92 8.46 -1.19
N VAL A 112 7.42 9.51 -0.53
CA VAL A 112 7.73 10.90 -0.88
C VAL A 112 9.23 11.16 -0.76
N ARG A 113 9.80 10.79 0.40
CA ARG A 113 11.24 10.95 0.64
C ARG A 113 12.09 10.16 -0.34
N GLY A 114 11.63 8.95 -0.68
CA GLY A 114 12.29 8.11 -1.66
C GLY A 114 12.26 8.70 -3.06
N VAL A 115 11.12 9.22 -3.51
CA VAL A 115 10.98 9.89 -4.82
C VAL A 115 11.86 11.15 -4.89
N GLU A 116 11.96 11.93 -3.81
CA GLU A 116 12.88 13.06 -3.75
C GLU A 116 14.34 12.62 -3.96
N LEU A 117 14.77 11.54 -3.28
CA LEU A 117 16.12 11.01 -3.40
C LEU A 117 16.41 10.40 -4.79
N LEU A 118 15.45 9.69 -5.36
CA LEU A 118 15.56 9.15 -6.71
C LEU A 118 15.60 10.24 -7.77
N GLY A 119 14.92 11.34 -7.51
CA GLY A 119 14.63 12.41 -8.45
C GLY A 119 13.38 12.13 -9.29
N HIS A 120 12.53 13.14 -9.38
CA HIS A 120 11.23 13.07 -10.06
C HIS A 120 11.31 12.56 -11.51
N ARG A 121 12.37 12.88 -12.24
CA ARG A 121 12.55 12.43 -13.63
C ARG A 121 12.66 10.92 -13.77
N LYS A 122 13.25 10.23 -12.79
CA LYS A 122 13.42 8.76 -12.83
C LYS A 122 12.09 8.04 -12.64
N VAL A 123 11.21 8.58 -11.78
CA VAL A 123 9.89 8.01 -11.49
C VAL A 123 8.80 8.50 -12.44
N ALA A 124 9.02 9.63 -13.14
CA ALA A 124 8.10 10.15 -14.14
C ALA A 124 8.17 9.43 -15.49
N ARG A 125 9.22 8.63 -15.76
CA ARG A 125 9.41 7.95 -17.03
C ARG A 125 8.28 6.96 -17.28
N ARG A 126 7.40 7.32 -18.20
CA ARG A 126 6.31 6.45 -18.67
C ARG A 126 6.93 5.32 -19.52
N ARG A 127 6.66 4.08 -19.15
CA ARG A 127 6.85 2.97 -20.09
C ARG A 127 5.73 3.11 -21.13
N SER A 128 6.07 3.34 -22.41
CA SER A 128 5.09 3.30 -23.48
C SER A 128 4.46 1.89 -23.52
N GLY A 129 3.15 1.78 -23.41
CA GLY A 129 2.44 0.50 -23.51
C GLY A 129 1.89 -0.07 -22.19
N PHE A 130 1.88 0.70 -21.11
CA PHE A 130 1.17 0.27 -19.90
C PHE A 130 -0.34 0.51 -20.06
N GLU A 131 -1.09 -0.56 -20.20
CA GLU A 131 -2.56 -0.55 -20.18
C GLU A 131 -3.06 -1.39 -19.00
N TRP A 132 -4.00 -0.85 -18.24
CA TRP A 132 -4.60 -1.52 -17.08
C TRP A 132 -5.27 -2.86 -17.42
N GLY A 133 -5.56 -3.14 -18.69
CA GLY A 133 -6.22 -4.37 -19.14
C GLY A 133 -5.31 -5.60 -19.29
N HIS A 134 -3.99 -5.44 -19.36
CA HIS A 134 -3.08 -6.54 -19.73
C HIS A 134 -2.38 -7.25 -18.55
N ALA A 135 -2.48 -6.71 -17.34
CA ALA A 135 -1.79 -7.29 -16.19
C ALA A 135 -2.44 -8.58 -15.65
N VAL A 136 -3.63 -8.94 -16.10
CA VAL A 136 -4.40 -10.09 -15.57
C VAL A 136 -4.46 -11.27 -16.54
N THR A 137 -3.89 -11.19 -17.75
CA THR A 137 -4.10 -12.20 -18.80
C THR A 137 -2.98 -13.20 -18.97
N SER A 138 -2.16 -13.48 -17.97
CA SER A 138 -1.05 -14.43 -18.18
C SER A 138 -1.40 -15.89 -17.85
N THR A 139 -2.55 -16.24 -17.23
CA THR A 139 -2.91 -17.67 -17.01
C THR A 139 -4.40 -17.95 -16.73
N ALA A 140 -5.34 -17.14 -17.13
CA ALA A 140 -6.75 -17.51 -16.99
C ALA A 140 -7.52 -17.27 -18.30
N THR A 141 -8.25 -18.27 -18.72
CA THR A 141 -9.22 -18.26 -19.80
C THR A 141 -10.02 -16.96 -19.80
N SER A 142 -10.09 -16.31 -20.95
CA SER A 142 -10.70 -15.00 -21.18
C SER A 142 -12.13 -14.89 -20.63
N VAL A 143 -12.26 -14.42 -19.42
CA VAL A 143 -13.50 -13.83 -18.92
C VAL A 143 -13.27 -12.31 -18.97
N SER A 144 -14.06 -11.61 -19.78
CA SER A 144 -14.04 -10.15 -19.80
C SER A 144 -14.50 -9.65 -18.44
N TRP A 145 -13.60 -9.00 -17.70
CA TRP A 145 -13.90 -8.43 -16.39
C TRP A 145 -14.97 -7.35 -16.45
N LEU A 146 -15.14 -6.73 -17.62
CA LEU A 146 -16.22 -5.77 -17.88
C LEU A 146 -17.59 -6.44 -17.86
N ASP A 147 -17.70 -7.68 -18.36
CA ASP A 147 -18.94 -8.43 -18.33
C ASP A 147 -19.26 -8.92 -16.91
N ALA A 148 -18.25 -9.35 -16.16
CA ALA A 148 -18.42 -9.74 -14.77
C ALA A 148 -18.80 -8.56 -13.85
N ALA A 149 -18.28 -7.38 -14.09
CA ALA A 149 -18.65 -6.17 -13.34
C ALA A 149 -20.08 -5.69 -13.69
N ALA A 150 -20.50 -5.82 -14.95
CA ALA A 150 -21.85 -5.48 -15.39
C ALA A 150 -22.91 -6.41 -14.78
N ASP A 151 -22.62 -7.71 -14.72
CA ASP A 151 -23.50 -8.72 -14.09
C ASP A 151 -23.61 -8.53 -12.58
N LEU A 152 -22.53 -8.10 -11.93
CA LEU A 152 -22.54 -7.81 -10.50
C LEU A 152 -23.37 -6.56 -10.17
N HIS A 153 -23.29 -5.53 -11.00
CA HIS A 153 -24.09 -4.31 -10.84
C HIS A 153 -25.59 -4.57 -11.03
N ALA A 154 -25.93 -5.54 -11.90
CA ALA A 154 -27.32 -5.95 -12.11
C ALA A 154 -27.87 -6.81 -10.96
N SER A 155 -27.01 -7.49 -10.19
CA SER A 155 -27.42 -8.36 -9.06
C SER A 155 -27.58 -7.62 -7.74
N ILE A 156 -26.99 -6.42 -7.60
CA ILE A 156 -27.13 -5.53 -6.43
C ILE A 156 -28.28 -4.57 -6.72
N GLY A 157 -29.53 -5.04 -6.62
CA GLY A 157 -30.72 -4.21 -6.72
C GLY A 157 -30.71 -3.09 -5.68
N PRO A 158 -31.41 -1.96 -5.92
CA PRO A 158 -31.43 -0.83 -5.01
C PRO A 158 -32.00 -1.26 -3.66
N ASN A 159 -31.19 -1.10 -2.63
CA ASN A 159 -31.57 -1.39 -1.26
C ASN A 159 -32.75 -0.48 -0.89
N ARG A 160 -33.95 -1.06 -0.76
CA ARG A 160 -35.12 -0.33 -0.27
C ARG A 160 -35.06 -0.29 1.25
N THR A 161 -34.91 0.94 1.74
CA THR A 161 -35.24 1.48 3.08
C THR A 161 -35.12 0.54 4.27
#